data_e5bbf084cb9d5a3ac1d12414bcd77f98
#
_entry.id   e5bbf084cb9d5a3ac1d12414bcd77f98
#
_cell.length_a   1.000
_cell.length_b   1.000
_cell.length_c   1.000
_cell.angle_alpha   90.00
_cell.angle_beta   90.00
_cell.angle_gamma   90.00
#
_symmetry.space_group_name_H-M   'P 1'
#
loop_
_entity.id
_entity.type
_entity.pdbx_description
1 polymer ?
#
loop_
_entity_poly.entity_id
_entity_poly.type
_entity_poly.pdbx_seq_one_letter_code
_entity_poly.pdbx_strand_id
1 'polypeptide(L)'
;IELPLLKKMEVSYISRIKKLLMVIAKSAPFIPNTTELASIIEIARQTLITYFDYLEETRLINQLFRETRGLGVLQKPDKIFLENTNLMYALVADKIEIGNVRETFVLNQLKKNNNVLFSAQSDFFVNDKYTFEVGGKNKKRNQIKDIENSFIIADDIEYGTVRRIPIWLLEFLY
;
A
#
# COMPACT_ATOMS: atom_id res chain seq x y z
N ILE A 1 -12.80 -6.33 -16.23
CA ILE A 1 -13.29 -5.34 -15.25
C ILE A 1 -13.49 -4.04 -16.01
N GLU A 2 -14.74 -3.71 -16.36
CA GLU A 2 -15.07 -2.37 -16.84
C GLU A 2 -15.05 -1.42 -15.66
N LEU A 3 -14.04 -0.56 -15.61
CA LEU A 3 -13.89 0.45 -14.58
C LEU A 3 -14.88 1.58 -14.87
N PRO A 4 -15.92 1.81 -14.05
CA PRO A 4 -16.98 2.80 -14.37
C PRO A 4 -16.45 4.21 -14.57
N LEU A 5 -15.37 4.56 -13.90
CA LEU A 5 -14.72 5.89 -14.01
C LEU A 5 -13.97 6.04 -15.34
N LEU A 6 -13.38 4.97 -15.88
CA LEU A 6 -12.69 5.02 -17.17
C LEU A 6 -13.64 5.24 -18.35
N LYS A 7 -14.94 4.91 -18.21
CA LYS A 7 -15.94 5.22 -19.24
C LYS A 7 -16.16 6.71 -19.45
N LYS A 8 -15.83 7.55 -18.47
CA LYS A 8 -15.96 9.01 -18.56
C LYS A 8 -14.71 9.70 -19.06
N MET A 9 -13.59 8.97 -19.18
CA MET A 9 -12.31 9.53 -19.61
C MET A 9 -12.14 9.41 -21.13
N GLU A 10 -11.45 10.38 -21.74
CA GLU A 10 -11.06 10.26 -23.13
C GLU A 10 -10.16 9.03 -23.35
N VAL A 11 -10.37 8.32 -24.45
CA VAL A 11 -9.64 7.07 -24.79
C VAL A 11 -8.12 7.26 -24.75
N SER A 12 -7.64 8.48 -25.06
CA SER A 12 -6.22 8.85 -25.01
C SER A 12 -5.57 8.67 -23.62
N TYR A 13 -6.36 8.77 -22.55
CA TYR A 13 -5.83 8.63 -21.16
C TYR A 13 -5.76 7.19 -20.69
N ILE A 14 -6.57 6.29 -21.26
CA ILE A 14 -6.63 4.88 -20.81
C ILE A 14 -5.28 4.18 -20.97
N SER A 15 -4.58 4.42 -22.07
CA SER A 15 -3.26 3.84 -22.31
C SER A 15 -2.23 4.31 -21.28
N ARG A 16 -2.28 5.58 -20.88
CA ARG A 16 -1.39 6.17 -19.86
C ARG A 16 -1.69 5.62 -18.47
N ILE A 17 -2.96 5.46 -18.09
CA ILE A 17 -3.34 4.84 -16.81
C ILE A 17 -2.90 3.38 -16.76
N LYS A 18 -3.07 2.62 -17.83
CA LYS A 18 -2.56 1.23 -17.91
C LYS A 18 -1.05 1.18 -17.76
N LYS A 19 -0.31 2.06 -18.44
CA LYS A 19 1.16 2.17 -18.31
C LYS A 19 1.54 2.50 -16.87
N LEU A 20 0.86 3.45 -16.23
CA LEU A 20 1.09 3.81 -14.83
C LEU A 20 0.85 2.63 -13.89
N LEU A 21 -0.26 1.90 -14.05
CA LEU A 21 -0.56 0.72 -13.23
C LEU A 21 0.54 -0.35 -13.35
N MET A 22 1.06 -0.58 -14.56
CA MET A 22 2.15 -1.55 -14.77
C MET A 22 3.47 -1.09 -14.13
N VAL A 23 3.77 0.21 -14.16
CA VAL A 23 4.95 0.77 -13.45
C VAL A 23 4.78 0.61 -11.94
N ILE A 24 3.60 0.93 -11.40
CA ILE A 24 3.30 0.73 -9.98
C ILE A 24 3.42 -0.74 -9.61
N ALA A 25 2.84 -1.65 -10.38
CA ALA A 25 2.83 -3.07 -10.07
C ALA A 25 4.24 -3.66 -9.92
N LYS A 26 5.17 -3.23 -10.76
CA LYS A 26 6.58 -3.67 -10.71
C LYS A 26 7.35 -3.15 -9.49
N SER A 27 6.91 -2.04 -8.91
CA SER A 27 7.63 -1.35 -7.84
C SER A 27 6.96 -1.48 -6.46
N ALA A 28 5.64 -1.75 -6.42
CA ALA A 28 4.86 -1.75 -5.19
C ALA A 28 5.26 -2.87 -4.21
N PRO A 29 5.29 -2.56 -2.89
CA PRO A 29 5.07 -1.26 -2.27
C PRO A 29 6.29 -0.34 -2.37
N PHE A 30 6.09 0.96 -2.63
CA PHE A 30 7.18 1.92 -2.79
C PHE A 30 6.78 3.36 -2.43
N ILE A 31 7.78 4.20 -2.15
CA ILE A 31 7.62 5.65 -1.98
C ILE A 31 7.70 6.31 -3.36
N PRO A 32 6.61 6.94 -3.87
CA PRO A 32 6.58 7.42 -5.25
C PRO A 32 7.45 8.67 -5.46
N ASN A 33 8.32 8.64 -6.46
CA ASN A 33 8.90 9.84 -7.03
C ASN A 33 7.92 10.39 -8.09
N THR A 34 7.07 11.32 -7.69
CA THR A 34 6.00 11.84 -8.57
C THR A 34 6.53 12.60 -9.79
N THR A 35 7.72 13.21 -9.72
CA THR A 35 8.33 13.90 -10.85
C THR A 35 8.81 12.89 -11.89
N GLU A 36 9.48 11.86 -11.47
CA GLU A 36 9.97 10.79 -12.33
C GLU A 36 8.81 10.01 -12.98
N LEU A 37 7.82 9.61 -12.19
CA LEU A 37 6.65 8.90 -12.69
C LEU A 37 5.86 9.74 -13.71
N ALA A 38 5.67 11.03 -13.45
CA ALA A 38 5.00 11.94 -14.38
C ALA A 38 5.76 12.04 -15.71
N SER A 39 7.09 12.07 -15.67
CA SER A 39 7.95 12.06 -16.87
C SER A 39 7.82 10.72 -17.63
N ILE A 40 7.86 9.57 -16.95
CA ILE A 40 7.72 8.25 -17.58
C ILE A 40 6.38 8.08 -18.30
N ILE A 41 5.29 8.64 -17.72
CA ILE A 41 3.93 8.53 -18.23
C ILE A 41 3.61 9.68 -19.22
N GLU A 42 4.50 10.69 -19.32
CA GLU A 42 4.34 11.88 -20.17
C GLU A 42 3.07 12.69 -19.83
N ILE A 43 2.90 13.01 -18.55
CA ILE A 43 1.80 13.82 -18.01
C ILE A 43 2.31 14.86 -17.00
N ALA A 44 1.46 15.85 -16.71
CA ALA A 44 1.73 16.79 -15.63
C ALA A 44 1.66 16.08 -14.27
N ARG A 45 2.49 16.51 -13.29
CA ARG A 45 2.50 15.97 -11.92
C ARG A 45 1.11 16.00 -11.27
N GLN A 46 0.34 17.07 -11.51
CA GLN A 46 -1.01 17.21 -10.97
C GLN A 46 -1.94 16.13 -11.52
N THR A 47 -1.87 15.86 -12.82
CA THR A 47 -2.62 14.78 -13.49
C THR A 47 -2.23 13.40 -12.93
N LEU A 48 -0.94 13.18 -12.60
CA LEU A 48 -0.49 11.93 -12.00
C LEU A 48 -1.17 11.69 -10.65
N ILE A 49 -1.27 12.72 -9.80
CA ILE A 49 -1.96 12.60 -8.49
C ILE A 49 -3.43 12.24 -8.70
N THR A 50 -4.10 12.88 -9.66
CA THR A 50 -5.48 12.51 -10.03
C THR A 50 -5.59 11.06 -10.51
N TYR A 51 -4.59 10.56 -11.25
CA TYR A 51 -4.58 9.15 -11.68
C TYR A 51 -4.40 8.18 -10.52
N PHE A 52 -3.61 8.53 -9.50
CA PHE A 52 -3.54 7.73 -8.28
C PHE A 52 -4.91 7.66 -7.60
N ASP A 53 -5.65 8.77 -7.52
CA ASP A 53 -6.99 8.78 -6.94
C ASP A 53 -7.96 7.89 -7.74
N TYR A 54 -7.95 7.93 -9.05
CA TYR A 54 -8.77 7.04 -9.88
C TYR A 54 -8.40 5.56 -9.70
N LEU A 55 -7.11 5.24 -9.60
CA LEU A 55 -6.66 3.87 -9.35
C LEU A 55 -7.07 3.39 -7.95
N GLU A 56 -7.08 4.26 -6.94
CA GLU A 56 -7.55 3.92 -5.60
C GLU A 56 -9.07 3.76 -5.55
N GLU A 57 -9.85 4.66 -6.15
CA GLU A 57 -11.31 4.54 -6.25
C GLU A 57 -11.76 3.25 -6.96
N THR A 58 -11.00 2.82 -7.95
CA THR A 58 -11.24 1.57 -8.69
C THR A 58 -10.65 0.33 -8.00
N ARG A 59 -10.09 0.48 -6.80
CA ARG A 59 -9.50 -0.59 -5.98
C ARG A 59 -8.40 -1.36 -6.72
N LEU A 60 -7.52 -0.65 -7.40
CA LEU A 60 -6.32 -1.21 -8.00
C LEU A 60 -5.07 -0.93 -7.17
N ILE A 61 -5.06 0.20 -6.45
CA ILE A 61 -3.99 0.57 -5.54
C ILE A 61 -4.54 1.04 -4.18
N ASN A 62 -3.65 1.09 -3.19
CA ASN A 62 -3.84 1.76 -1.92
C ASN A 62 -2.79 2.85 -1.76
N GLN A 63 -3.22 4.05 -1.42
CA GLN A 63 -2.35 5.16 -1.04
C GLN A 63 -2.25 5.25 0.48
N LEU A 64 -1.04 5.40 1.03
CA LEU A 64 -0.81 5.74 2.43
C LEU A 64 -0.24 7.15 2.56
N PHE A 65 -0.71 7.86 3.59
CA PHE A 65 -0.29 9.20 3.96
C PHE A 65 0.15 9.21 5.43
N ARG A 66 1.00 10.17 5.81
CA ARG A 66 1.45 10.36 7.22
C ARG A 66 0.35 10.88 8.12
N GLU A 67 -0.55 11.66 7.55
CA GLU A 67 -1.67 12.28 8.24
C GLU A 67 -2.95 11.95 7.51
N THR A 68 -4.07 11.99 8.21
CA THR A 68 -5.37 11.81 7.59
C THR A 68 -5.58 12.86 6.50
N ARG A 69 -5.89 12.41 5.31
CA ARG A 69 -6.08 13.28 4.14
C ARG A 69 -7.24 14.24 4.36
N GLY A 70 -7.01 15.53 4.24
CA GLY A 70 -8.06 16.54 4.26
C GLY A 70 -8.97 16.42 3.03
N LEU A 71 -10.25 16.77 3.19
CA LEU A 71 -11.21 16.78 2.09
C LEU A 71 -10.77 17.78 0.99
N GLY A 72 -10.70 17.30 -0.24
CA GLY A 72 -10.44 18.14 -1.42
C GLY A 72 -8.97 18.49 -1.67
N VAL A 73 -8.02 17.94 -0.93
CA VAL A 73 -6.59 18.20 -1.13
C VAL A 73 -5.96 17.10 -1.98
N LEU A 74 -5.46 17.49 -3.17
CA LEU A 74 -4.61 16.62 -3.99
C LEU A 74 -3.20 16.57 -3.38
N GLN A 75 -2.95 15.53 -2.59
CA GLN A 75 -1.70 15.33 -1.86
C GLN A 75 -0.93 14.15 -2.44
N LYS A 76 0.40 14.29 -2.52
CA LYS A 76 1.30 13.20 -2.87
C LYS A 76 1.24 12.11 -1.79
N PRO A 77 1.00 10.84 -2.14
CA PRO A 77 1.08 9.75 -1.17
C PRO A 77 2.52 9.53 -0.68
N ASP A 78 2.66 9.13 0.57
CA ASP A 78 3.95 8.74 1.15
C ASP A 78 4.36 7.33 0.71
N LYS A 79 3.41 6.40 0.55
CA LYS A 79 3.68 5.04 0.04
C LYS A 79 2.49 4.55 -0.79
N ILE A 80 2.77 3.81 -1.86
CA ILE A 80 1.77 3.20 -2.74
C ILE A 80 1.93 1.68 -2.69
N PHE A 81 0.78 1.00 -2.60
CA PHE A 81 0.63 -0.45 -2.65
C PHE A 81 -0.31 -0.84 -3.79
N LEU A 82 -0.23 -2.06 -4.30
CA LEU A 82 -1.38 -2.65 -4.99
C LEU A 82 -2.50 -2.95 -3.98
N GLU A 83 -3.74 -3.00 -4.43
CA GLU A 83 -4.90 -3.23 -3.55
C GLU A 83 -4.77 -4.56 -2.78
N ASN A 84 -4.30 -5.61 -3.45
CA ASN A 84 -4.13 -6.92 -2.81
C ASN A 84 -3.02 -7.73 -3.48
N THR A 85 -2.65 -8.84 -2.83
CA THR A 85 -1.56 -9.72 -3.28
C THR A 85 -1.89 -10.45 -4.60
N ASN A 86 -3.15 -10.72 -4.92
CA ASN A 86 -3.52 -11.35 -6.18
C ASN A 86 -3.18 -10.45 -7.38
N LEU A 87 -3.33 -9.13 -7.24
CA LEU A 87 -2.92 -8.19 -8.27
C LEU A 87 -1.40 -8.20 -8.49
N MET A 88 -0.61 -8.40 -7.43
CA MET A 88 0.84 -8.55 -7.57
C MET A 88 1.17 -9.73 -8.48
N TYR A 89 0.61 -10.90 -8.22
CA TYR A 89 0.85 -12.10 -9.01
C TYR A 89 0.24 -12.05 -10.41
N ALA A 90 -0.85 -11.32 -10.60
CA ALA A 90 -1.51 -11.18 -11.91
C ALA A 90 -0.80 -10.20 -12.85
N LEU A 91 -0.17 -9.14 -12.30
CA LEU A 91 0.40 -8.04 -13.09
C LEU A 91 1.92 -8.14 -13.23
N VAL A 92 2.61 -8.85 -12.32
CA VAL A 92 4.07 -8.97 -12.31
C VAL A 92 4.48 -10.34 -12.81
N ALA A 93 5.19 -10.38 -13.93
CA ALA A 93 5.71 -11.63 -14.48
C ALA A 93 7.01 -12.12 -13.81
N ASP A 94 7.71 -11.22 -13.12
CA ASP A 94 8.98 -11.49 -12.46
C ASP A 94 8.76 -12.03 -11.03
N LYS A 95 9.85 -12.46 -10.40
CA LYS A 95 9.82 -12.92 -9.01
C LYS A 95 9.44 -11.77 -8.08
N ILE A 96 8.39 -11.96 -7.29
CA ILE A 96 7.92 -10.99 -6.30
C ILE A 96 8.66 -11.22 -4.98
N GLU A 97 9.16 -10.14 -4.36
CA GLU A 97 9.76 -10.18 -3.04
C GLU A 97 8.70 -10.49 -1.98
N ILE A 98 8.93 -11.55 -1.20
CA ILE A 98 7.97 -12.00 -0.18
C ILE A 98 7.69 -10.94 0.91
N GLY A 99 8.64 -10.04 1.17
CA GLY A 99 8.43 -8.88 2.06
C GLY A 99 7.30 -7.98 1.55
N ASN A 100 7.31 -7.68 0.26
CA ASN A 100 6.31 -6.86 -0.41
C ASN A 100 4.91 -7.52 -0.37
N VAL A 101 4.86 -8.84 -0.53
CA VAL A 101 3.62 -9.62 -0.41
C VAL A 101 3.05 -9.51 1.00
N ARG A 102 3.89 -9.69 2.03
CA ARG A 102 3.48 -9.58 3.44
C ARG A 102 2.92 -8.20 3.77
N GLU A 103 3.65 -7.14 3.41
CA GLU A 103 3.19 -5.76 3.66
C GLU A 103 1.87 -5.46 2.95
N THR A 104 1.73 -5.86 1.68
CA THR A 104 0.51 -5.66 0.89
C THR A 104 -0.67 -6.43 1.51
N PHE A 105 -0.46 -7.66 1.94
CA PHE A 105 -1.48 -8.46 2.63
C PHE A 105 -1.93 -7.78 3.92
N VAL A 106 -0.98 -7.39 4.77
CA VAL A 106 -1.26 -6.74 6.06
C VAL A 106 -2.04 -5.45 5.86
N LEU A 107 -1.62 -4.60 4.93
CA LEU A 107 -2.35 -3.36 4.62
C LEU A 107 -3.79 -3.66 4.19
N ASN A 108 -3.98 -4.61 3.27
CA ASN A 108 -5.31 -4.97 2.77
C ASN A 108 -6.23 -5.43 3.92
N GLN A 109 -5.72 -6.20 4.88
CA GLN A 109 -6.51 -6.63 6.04
C GLN A 109 -6.81 -5.47 7.01
N LEU A 110 -5.79 -4.69 7.37
CA LEU A 110 -5.95 -3.60 8.35
C LEU A 110 -6.88 -2.49 7.83
N LYS A 111 -6.77 -2.11 6.55
CA LYS A 111 -7.50 -0.97 5.96
C LYS A 111 -9.02 -1.19 5.89
N LYS A 112 -9.52 -2.41 6.06
CA LYS A 112 -10.97 -2.71 5.99
C LYS A 112 -11.79 -1.98 7.06
N ASN A 113 -11.29 -1.94 8.29
CA ASN A 113 -12.02 -1.40 9.44
C ASN A 113 -11.19 -0.42 10.29
N ASN A 114 -10.02 0.00 9.82
CA ASN A 114 -9.12 0.86 10.58
C ASN A 114 -8.62 2.03 9.74
N ASN A 115 -8.29 3.12 10.41
CA ASN A 115 -7.49 4.21 9.84
C ASN A 115 -6.03 3.77 9.84
N VAL A 116 -5.44 3.59 8.66
CA VAL A 116 -4.05 3.16 8.50
C VAL A 116 -3.25 4.27 7.85
N LEU A 117 -2.22 4.71 8.53
CA LEU A 117 -1.32 5.78 8.10
C LEU A 117 0.09 5.23 7.82
N PHE A 118 0.83 5.96 6.99
CA PHE A 118 2.26 5.72 6.79
C PHE A 118 3.04 6.07 8.05
N SER A 119 3.98 5.21 8.44
CA SER A 119 4.92 5.47 9.52
C SER A 119 6.34 5.57 8.99
N ALA A 120 7.09 6.59 9.42
CA ALA A 120 8.50 6.72 9.07
C ALA A 120 9.41 5.76 9.88
N GLN A 121 8.91 5.21 11.00
CA GLN A 121 9.66 4.37 11.92
C GLN A 121 9.29 2.88 11.82
N SER A 122 8.20 2.56 11.08
CA SER A 122 7.67 1.22 10.94
C SER A 122 6.91 1.10 9.61
N ASP A 123 6.22 -0.02 9.38
CA ASP A 123 5.43 -0.19 8.18
C ASP A 123 4.08 0.56 8.27
N PHE A 124 3.38 0.46 9.44
CA PHE A 124 2.04 1.04 9.59
C PHE A 124 1.82 1.68 10.97
N PHE A 125 1.09 2.81 10.97
CA PHE A 125 0.50 3.42 12.15
C PHE A 125 -1.02 3.36 12.05
N VAL A 126 -1.69 2.80 13.06
CA VAL A 126 -3.10 2.40 12.97
C VAL A 126 -3.90 3.00 14.12
N ASN A 127 -5.03 3.65 13.75
CA ASN A 127 -6.00 4.25 14.68
C ASN A 127 -5.35 5.20 15.70
N ASP A 128 -4.33 5.96 15.26
CA ASP A 128 -3.57 6.93 16.05
C ASP A 128 -2.99 6.35 17.35
N LYS A 129 -2.77 5.02 17.40
CA LYS A 129 -2.38 4.33 18.62
C LYS A 129 -1.39 3.19 18.42
N TYR A 130 -1.57 2.37 17.41
CA TYR A 130 -0.82 1.12 17.26
C TYR A 130 0.22 1.23 16.15
N THR A 131 1.42 0.78 16.42
CA THR A 131 2.52 0.73 15.45
C THR A 131 2.82 -0.72 15.07
N PHE A 132 2.80 -1.02 13.78
CA PHE A 132 3.05 -2.36 13.27
C PHE A 132 4.27 -2.38 12.36
N GLU A 133 5.10 -3.39 12.59
CA GLU A 133 6.23 -3.76 11.75
C GLU A 133 5.97 -5.16 11.18
N VAL A 134 6.14 -5.35 9.87
CA VAL A 134 5.81 -6.59 9.17
C VAL A 134 7.08 -7.37 8.82
N GLY A 135 7.03 -8.69 8.89
CA GLY A 135 8.16 -9.50 8.46
C GLY A 135 7.97 -11.00 8.59
N GLY A 136 9.04 -11.75 8.37
CA GLY A 136 9.06 -13.18 8.60
C GLY A 136 9.36 -13.53 10.05
N LYS A 137 9.47 -14.84 10.35
CA LYS A 137 9.67 -15.39 11.70
C LYS A 137 10.86 -14.79 12.46
N ASN A 138 11.89 -14.32 11.77
CA ASN A 138 13.12 -13.79 12.39
C ASN A 138 13.13 -12.25 12.48
N LYS A 139 12.04 -11.56 12.14
CA LYS A 139 11.97 -10.09 12.19
C LYS A 139 12.20 -9.61 13.63
N LYS A 140 13.14 -8.69 13.82
CA LYS A 140 13.50 -8.12 15.13
C LYS A 140 12.76 -6.81 15.37
N ARG A 141 12.52 -6.48 16.65
CA ARG A 141 11.85 -5.23 17.07
C ARG A 141 12.77 -4.00 17.14
N ASN A 142 13.97 -4.04 16.59
CA ASN A 142 14.98 -2.99 16.77
C ASN A 142 14.46 -1.57 16.43
N GLN A 143 13.65 -1.44 15.38
CA GLN A 143 13.11 -0.15 14.92
C GLN A 143 11.98 0.39 15.82
N ILE A 144 11.22 -0.52 16.45
CA ILE A 144 10.01 -0.18 17.21
C ILE A 144 10.10 -0.55 18.70
N LYS A 145 11.31 -0.87 19.20
CA LYS A 145 11.50 -1.39 20.58
C LYS A 145 11.04 -0.40 21.66
N ASP A 146 11.28 0.90 21.42
CA ASP A 146 11.00 2.00 22.34
C ASP A 146 9.65 2.69 22.04
N ILE A 147 8.89 2.18 21.09
CA ILE A 147 7.56 2.69 20.75
C ILE A 147 6.50 1.95 21.56
N GLU A 148 5.70 2.71 22.31
CA GLU A 148 4.54 2.16 23.01
C GLU A 148 3.52 1.59 22.03
N ASN A 149 2.77 0.56 22.42
CA ASN A 149 1.78 -0.11 21.59
C ASN A 149 2.31 -0.58 20.23
N SER A 150 3.57 -0.99 20.17
CA SER A 150 4.22 -1.50 18.98
C SER A 150 4.26 -3.02 18.94
N PHE A 151 4.01 -3.59 17.76
CA PHE A 151 3.91 -5.03 17.52
C PHE A 151 4.59 -5.43 16.22
N ILE A 152 5.11 -6.66 16.17
CA ILE A 152 5.51 -7.29 14.91
C ILE A 152 4.35 -8.16 14.44
N ILE A 153 3.94 -7.98 13.18
CA ILE A 153 3.12 -8.93 12.45
C ILE A 153 4.08 -9.85 11.70
N ALA A 154 4.14 -11.11 12.13
CA ALA A 154 5.13 -12.06 11.64
C ALA A 154 4.50 -13.21 10.86
N ASP A 155 5.09 -13.50 9.70
CA ASP A 155 4.80 -14.69 8.91
C ASP A 155 5.68 -15.87 9.37
N ASP A 156 5.31 -17.10 8.97
CA ASP A 156 5.98 -18.35 9.33
C ASP A 156 6.04 -18.61 10.84
N ILE A 157 5.07 -18.17 11.61
CA ILE A 157 4.89 -18.51 13.03
C ILE A 157 3.47 -19.01 13.28
N GLU A 158 3.37 -20.05 14.09
CA GLU A 158 2.08 -20.65 14.49
C GLU A 158 1.47 -19.93 15.68
N TYR A 159 2.29 -19.59 16.67
CA TYR A 159 1.85 -18.97 17.92
C TYR A 159 2.42 -17.55 18.06
N GLY A 160 1.58 -16.66 18.62
CA GLY A 160 1.96 -15.30 18.95
C GLY A 160 2.62 -15.18 20.32
N THR A 161 3.11 -13.99 20.61
CA THR A 161 3.55 -13.54 21.92
C THR A 161 2.93 -12.19 22.24
N VAL A 162 3.19 -11.61 23.40
CA VAL A 162 2.65 -10.29 23.82
C VAL A 162 2.91 -9.18 22.79
N ARG A 163 4.00 -9.26 22.02
CA ARG A 163 4.42 -8.23 21.07
C ARG A 163 4.62 -8.76 19.64
N ARG A 164 4.20 -10.00 19.39
CA ARG A 164 4.32 -10.63 18.06
C ARG A 164 3.02 -11.33 17.70
N ILE A 165 2.43 -10.93 16.60
CA ILE A 165 1.13 -11.39 16.10
C ILE A 165 1.38 -12.23 14.85
N PRO A 166 0.94 -13.50 14.79
CA PRO A 166 0.96 -14.27 13.54
C PRO A 166 0.17 -13.60 12.44
N ILE A 167 0.72 -13.50 11.23
CA ILE A 167 0.09 -12.80 10.11
C ILE A 167 -1.27 -13.39 9.75
N TRP A 168 -1.44 -14.70 9.88
CA TRP A 168 -2.70 -15.39 9.58
C TRP A 168 -3.87 -14.98 10.49
N LEU A 169 -3.61 -14.47 11.71
CA LEU A 169 -4.66 -13.96 12.59
C LEU A 169 -5.38 -12.74 12.03
N LEU A 170 -4.76 -12.02 11.08
CA LEU A 170 -5.40 -10.85 10.46
C LEU A 170 -6.61 -11.23 9.59
N GLU A 171 -6.73 -12.49 9.18
CA GLU A 171 -7.89 -12.98 8.44
C GLU A 171 -9.18 -12.98 9.29
N PHE A 172 -9.07 -12.87 10.60
CA PHE A 172 -10.20 -12.84 11.54
C PHE A 172 -10.56 -11.42 12.03
N LEU A 173 -10.02 -10.37 11.42
CA LEU A 173 -10.33 -8.98 11.79
C LEU A 173 -11.66 -8.44 11.21
N TYR A 174 -12.59 -9.30 10.88
CA TYR A 174 -13.91 -8.92 10.31
C TYR A 174 -14.97 -8.75 11.37
#